data_555a0415d13b5b1fa8e42d996c230a52
#
_entry.id   555a0415d13b5b1fa8e42d996c230a52
#
_cell.length_a   1.000
_cell.length_b   1.000
_cell.length_c   1.000
_cell.angle_alpha   90.00
_cell.angle_beta   90.00
_cell.angle_gamma   90.00
#
_symmetry.space_group_name_H-M   'P 1'
#
loop_
_entity.id
_entity.type
_entity.pdbx_description
1 polymer ?
#
loop_
_entity_poly.entity_id
_entity_poly.type
_entity_poly.pdbx_seq_one_letter_code
_entity_poly.pdbx_strand_id
1 'polypeptide(L)'
;MTLKDKHIILGITGSIAAYKAAYIIRGLVKKGAEVQVVITPAGKEFITPLTLSTLSSHPVISEFFSNRDGTWNSHVDLGLWADAMLIAPATASTIGKMANGIADNMLITTYLSCKSPVFVAPAMDLDMFAHPSTQQNLERLRSFGNRTVSYTHLTLPTTSRV
;
A
#
# COMPACT_ATOMS: atom_id res chain seq x y z
N MET A 1 -5.15 16.27 -15.94
CA MET A 1 -5.97 15.19 -15.39
C MET A 1 -6.34 15.49 -13.95
N THR A 2 -7.58 15.27 -13.60
CA THR A 2 -8.05 15.48 -12.23
C THR A 2 -8.54 14.18 -11.62
N LEU A 3 -8.36 14.06 -10.31
CA LEU A 3 -8.89 12.96 -9.50
C LEU A 3 -9.95 13.48 -8.52
N LYS A 4 -10.58 14.59 -8.87
CA LYS A 4 -11.57 15.24 -8.02
C LYS A 4 -12.63 14.23 -7.57
N ASP A 5 -12.89 14.23 -6.26
CA ASP A 5 -13.88 13.37 -5.61
C ASP A 5 -13.61 11.86 -5.75
N LYS A 6 -12.40 11.47 -6.14
CA LYS A 6 -11.99 10.06 -6.15
C LYS A 6 -11.44 9.65 -4.81
N HIS A 7 -11.79 8.44 -4.39
CA HIS A 7 -11.38 7.86 -3.12
C HIS A 7 -10.29 6.83 -3.36
N ILE A 8 -9.11 7.09 -2.83
CA ILE A 8 -7.94 6.23 -3.03
C ILE A 8 -7.50 5.65 -1.69
N ILE A 9 -7.41 4.33 -1.60
CA ILE A 9 -6.71 3.70 -0.48
C ILE A 9 -5.24 3.59 -0.86
N LEU A 10 -4.37 4.13 -0.01
CA LEU A 10 -2.92 3.99 -0.17
C LEU A 10 -2.41 3.04 0.90
N GLY A 11 -1.98 1.86 0.48
CA GLY A 11 -1.35 0.87 1.35
C GLY A 11 0.16 1.08 1.41
N ILE A 12 0.71 1.20 2.61
CA ILE A 12 2.14 1.42 2.82
C ILE A 12 2.71 0.25 3.60
N THR A 13 3.77 -0.34 3.08
CA THR A 13 4.41 -1.51 3.68
C THR A 13 5.85 -1.23 4.09
N GLY A 14 6.49 -2.19 4.76
CA GLY A 14 7.77 -2.00 5.43
C GLY A 14 8.96 -2.01 4.51
N SER A 15 9.22 -0.90 3.85
CA SER A 15 10.34 -0.73 2.92
C SER A 15 10.98 0.63 3.11
N ILE A 16 12.28 0.72 2.83
CA ILE A 16 12.99 2.00 2.77
C ILE A 16 12.26 2.96 1.82
N ALA A 17 11.70 2.44 0.74
CA ALA A 17 10.96 3.24 -0.24
C ALA A 17 9.68 3.88 0.32
N ALA A 18 9.28 3.57 1.56
CA ALA A 18 8.10 4.16 2.20
C ALA A 18 8.17 5.70 2.26
N TYR A 19 9.38 6.29 2.26
CA TYR A 19 9.50 7.74 2.25
C TYR A 19 8.82 8.38 1.03
N LYS A 20 8.72 7.65 -0.07
CA LYS A 20 8.06 8.14 -1.30
C LYS A 20 6.55 8.28 -1.13
N ALA A 21 5.97 7.63 -0.12
CA ALA A 21 4.54 7.72 0.15
C ALA A 21 4.09 9.15 0.43
N ALA A 22 4.95 9.96 1.06
CA ALA A 22 4.65 11.36 1.31
C ALA A 22 4.42 12.12 0.00
N TYR A 23 5.26 11.88 -1.00
CA TYR A 23 5.11 12.51 -2.32
C TYR A 23 3.88 11.99 -3.05
N ILE A 24 3.57 10.72 -2.92
CA ILE A 24 2.39 10.11 -3.53
C ILE A 24 1.11 10.75 -2.94
N ILE A 25 1.02 10.86 -1.62
CA ILE A 25 -0.13 11.49 -0.96
C ILE A 25 -0.30 12.92 -1.45
N ARG A 26 0.78 13.71 -1.42
CA ARG A 26 0.72 15.09 -1.87
C ARG A 26 0.27 15.19 -3.33
N GLY A 27 0.78 14.34 -4.19
CA GLY A 27 0.40 14.32 -5.59
C GLY A 27 -1.07 13.99 -5.80
N LEU A 28 -1.57 12.99 -5.08
CA LEU A 28 -2.98 12.58 -5.18
C LEU A 28 -3.91 13.67 -4.63
N VAL A 29 -3.59 14.23 -3.48
CA VAL A 29 -4.38 15.31 -2.86
C VAL A 29 -4.40 16.54 -3.76
N LYS A 30 -3.26 16.90 -4.34
CA LYS A 30 -3.16 18.02 -5.27
C LYS A 30 -4.06 17.84 -6.49
N LYS A 31 -4.28 16.61 -6.92
CA LYS A 31 -5.19 16.29 -8.03
C LYS A 31 -6.65 16.18 -7.61
N GLY A 32 -6.97 16.39 -6.34
CA GLY A 32 -8.33 16.40 -5.82
C GLY A 32 -8.81 15.10 -5.19
N ALA A 33 -7.97 14.08 -5.09
CA ALA A 33 -8.36 12.82 -4.49
C ALA A 33 -8.44 12.90 -2.95
N GLU A 34 -9.35 12.12 -2.39
CA GLU A 34 -9.32 11.80 -0.96
C GLU A 34 -8.47 10.55 -0.78
N VAL A 35 -7.51 10.61 0.14
CA VAL A 35 -6.58 9.51 0.38
C VAL A 35 -6.76 8.96 1.79
N GLN A 36 -7.06 7.68 1.87
CA GLN A 36 -7.07 6.93 3.12
C GLN A 36 -5.85 6.03 3.17
N VAL A 37 -4.96 6.31 4.11
CA VAL A 37 -3.75 5.48 4.29
C VAL A 37 -4.06 4.29 5.17
N VAL A 38 -3.64 3.11 4.70
CA VAL A 38 -3.64 1.88 5.49
C VAL A 38 -2.19 1.40 5.53
N ILE A 39 -1.62 1.32 6.72
CA ILE A 39 -0.21 0.99 6.89
C ILE A 39 -0.06 -0.35 7.61
N THR A 40 0.90 -1.17 7.17
CA THR A 40 1.22 -2.41 7.89
C THR A 40 2.01 -2.10 9.16
N PRO A 41 2.01 -3.02 10.15
CA PRO A 41 2.87 -2.85 11.33
C PRO A 41 4.33 -2.60 10.96
N ALA A 42 4.86 -3.33 9.98
CA ALA A 42 6.24 -3.12 9.51
C ALA A 42 6.40 -1.73 8.86
N GLY A 43 5.40 -1.23 8.18
CA GLY A 43 5.44 0.10 7.54
C GLY A 43 5.68 1.21 8.56
N LYS A 44 5.15 1.08 9.77
CA LYS A 44 5.32 2.06 10.85
C LYS A 44 6.76 2.20 11.32
N GLU A 45 7.62 1.23 11.03
CA GLU A 45 9.04 1.31 11.35
C GLU A 45 9.79 2.23 10.38
N PHE A 46 9.21 2.56 9.24
CA PHE A 46 9.87 3.34 8.19
C PHE A 46 9.30 4.75 8.02
N ILE A 47 8.04 4.96 8.36
CA ILE A 47 7.39 6.26 8.27
C ILE A 47 6.28 6.35 9.33
N THR A 48 6.13 7.50 9.95
CA THR A 48 5.20 7.64 11.06
C THR A 48 3.77 7.90 10.60
N PRO A 49 2.77 7.33 11.31
CA PRO A 49 1.38 7.67 11.06
C PRO A 49 1.10 9.16 11.18
N LEU A 50 1.78 9.88 12.08
CA LEU A 50 1.61 11.32 12.23
C LEU A 50 1.90 12.07 10.94
N THR A 51 3.03 11.78 10.29
CA THR A 51 3.38 12.40 9.01
C THR A 51 2.30 12.12 7.97
N LEU A 52 1.88 10.87 7.88
CA LEU A 52 0.93 10.44 6.86
C LEU A 52 -0.46 11.03 7.07
N SER A 53 -0.93 11.09 8.33
CA SER A 53 -2.25 11.68 8.64
C SER A 53 -2.26 13.19 8.39
N THR A 54 -1.16 13.86 8.66
CA THR A 54 -1.02 15.29 8.38
C THR A 54 -1.13 15.57 6.89
N LEU A 55 -0.47 14.76 6.06
CA LEU A 55 -0.48 14.94 4.61
C LEU A 55 -1.81 14.57 3.96
N SER A 56 -2.47 13.52 4.46
CA SER A 56 -3.73 13.04 3.89
C SER A 56 -4.96 13.70 4.49
N SER A 57 -4.82 14.38 5.63
CA SER A 57 -5.91 14.97 6.41
C SER A 57 -6.89 13.92 6.94
N HIS A 58 -6.48 12.69 7.05
CA HIS A 58 -7.28 11.58 7.58
C HIS A 58 -6.45 10.75 8.55
N PRO A 59 -7.04 10.21 9.62
CA PRO A 59 -6.34 9.26 10.48
C PRO A 59 -5.85 8.06 9.69
N VAL A 60 -4.64 7.58 10.02
CA VAL A 60 -4.07 6.39 9.40
C VAL A 60 -4.64 5.15 10.06
N ILE A 61 -5.01 4.17 9.26
CA ILE A 61 -5.51 2.89 9.74
C ILE A 61 -4.36 1.87 9.70
N SER A 62 -4.10 1.20 10.82
CA SER A 62 -3.08 0.17 10.88
C SER A 62 -3.55 -1.11 11.57
N GLU A 63 -4.58 -1.01 12.41
CA GLU A 63 -5.07 -2.11 13.21
C GLU A 63 -6.54 -2.40 12.91
N PHE A 64 -6.97 -3.62 13.18
CA PHE A 64 -8.39 -3.97 13.08
C PHE A 64 -9.23 -3.20 14.09
N PHE A 65 -8.68 -2.97 15.27
CA PHE A 65 -9.35 -2.31 16.36
C PHE A 65 -8.68 -0.98 16.67
N SER A 66 -9.46 0.09 16.70
CA SER A 66 -8.94 1.42 17.04
C SER A 66 -8.75 1.56 18.54
N ASN A 67 -9.65 0.99 19.31
CA ASN A 67 -9.67 1.03 20.78
C ASN A 67 -10.00 -0.37 21.30
N ARG A 68 -9.85 -0.55 22.63
CA ARG A 68 -10.19 -1.84 23.26
C ARG A 68 -11.64 -1.88 23.78
N ASP A 69 -12.52 -1.18 23.11
CA ASP A 69 -13.94 -1.05 23.51
C ASP A 69 -14.90 -1.79 22.57
N GLY A 70 -14.37 -2.62 21.67
CA GLY A 70 -15.18 -3.34 20.70
C GLY A 70 -15.38 -2.61 19.38
N THR A 71 -14.95 -1.36 19.25
CA THR A 71 -14.97 -0.67 17.96
C THR A 71 -13.86 -1.22 17.05
N TRP A 72 -14.16 -1.32 15.76
CA TRP A 72 -13.21 -1.88 14.80
C TRP A 72 -13.28 -1.13 13.47
N ASN A 73 -12.20 -1.23 12.72
CA ASN A 73 -12.13 -0.66 11.38
C ASN A 73 -12.67 -1.66 10.38
N SER A 74 -13.70 -1.27 9.65
CA SER A 74 -14.33 -2.17 8.69
C SER A 74 -13.56 -2.19 7.37
N HIS A 75 -12.92 -3.32 7.09
CA HIS A 75 -12.25 -3.55 5.80
C HIS A 75 -13.25 -3.63 4.65
N VAL A 76 -14.48 -4.08 4.93
CA VAL A 76 -15.54 -4.13 3.92
C VAL A 76 -15.95 -2.73 3.51
N ASP A 77 -16.18 -1.84 4.49
CA ASP A 77 -16.57 -0.46 4.22
C ASP A 77 -15.48 0.28 3.45
N LEU A 78 -14.21 0.05 3.80
CA LEU A 78 -13.07 0.62 3.08
C LEU A 78 -13.05 0.13 1.63
N GLY A 79 -13.27 -1.16 1.42
CA GLY A 79 -13.30 -1.72 0.07
C GLY A 79 -14.42 -1.16 -0.78
N LEU A 80 -15.57 -0.87 -0.18
CA LEU A 80 -16.71 -0.26 -0.87
C LEU A 80 -16.51 1.23 -1.13
N TRP A 81 -15.84 1.94 -0.21
CA TRP A 81 -15.57 3.36 -0.32
C TRP A 81 -14.58 3.67 -1.44
N ALA A 82 -13.61 2.81 -1.67
CA ALA A 82 -12.49 3.07 -2.56
C ALA A 82 -12.88 3.03 -4.03
N ASP A 83 -12.39 3.98 -4.79
CA ASP A 83 -12.43 3.97 -6.27
C ASP A 83 -11.20 3.26 -6.84
N ALA A 84 -10.12 3.24 -6.10
CA ALA A 84 -8.90 2.51 -6.44
C ALA A 84 -8.08 2.25 -5.18
N MET A 85 -7.22 1.24 -5.25
CA MET A 85 -6.28 0.91 -4.18
C MET A 85 -4.88 0.88 -4.76
N LEU A 86 -3.96 1.59 -4.13
CA LEU A 86 -2.56 1.61 -4.51
C LEU A 86 -1.73 1.09 -3.34
N ILE A 87 -0.93 0.06 -3.58
CA ILE A 87 0.00 -0.47 -2.58
C ILE A 87 1.41 -0.07 -2.99
N ALA A 88 1.94 0.92 -2.32
CA ALA A 88 3.20 1.56 -2.65
C ALA A 88 3.89 2.12 -1.39
N PRO A 89 5.04 1.60 -1.01
CA PRO A 89 5.74 0.47 -1.64
C PRO A 89 5.11 -0.88 -1.27
N ALA A 90 5.23 -1.86 -2.15
CA ALA A 90 4.79 -3.21 -1.88
C ALA A 90 6.03 -4.11 -1.72
N THR A 91 6.26 -4.61 -0.51
CA THR A 91 7.36 -5.51 -0.21
C THR A 91 7.10 -6.91 -0.76
N ALA A 92 8.15 -7.72 -0.86
CA ALA A 92 8.01 -9.12 -1.25
C ALA A 92 7.07 -9.87 -0.30
N SER A 93 7.13 -9.58 1.00
CA SER A 93 6.22 -10.17 1.98
C SER A 93 4.77 -9.82 1.69
N THR A 94 4.48 -8.55 1.44
CA THR A 94 3.12 -8.10 1.14
C THR A 94 2.61 -8.71 -0.15
N ILE A 95 3.43 -8.72 -1.20
CA ILE A 95 3.08 -9.33 -2.48
C ILE A 95 2.75 -10.82 -2.31
N GLY A 96 3.57 -11.54 -1.53
CA GLY A 96 3.33 -12.95 -1.25
C GLY A 96 2.03 -13.18 -0.49
N LYS A 97 1.74 -12.36 0.50
CA LYS A 97 0.49 -12.45 1.27
C LYS A 97 -0.73 -12.15 0.39
N MET A 98 -0.65 -11.11 -0.42
CA MET A 98 -1.73 -10.79 -1.36
C MET A 98 -1.99 -11.93 -2.32
N ALA A 99 -0.93 -12.49 -2.91
CA ALA A 99 -1.05 -13.55 -3.91
C ALA A 99 -1.61 -14.85 -3.33
N ASN A 100 -1.41 -15.09 -2.05
CA ASN A 100 -1.79 -16.34 -1.39
C ASN A 100 -2.91 -16.18 -0.36
N GLY A 101 -3.52 -15.00 -0.27
CA GLY A 101 -4.68 -14.77 0.58
C GLY A 101 -4.38 -14.83 2.08
N ILE A 102 -3.18 -14.43 2.50
CA ILE A 102 -2.79 -14.46 3.90
C ILE A 102 -3.19 -13.13 4.55
N ALA A 103 -4.37 -13.10 5.13
CA ALA A 103 -4.98 -11.89 5.68
C ALA A 103 -4.63 -11.70 7.17
N ASP A 104 -3.35 -11.52 7.47
CA ASP A 104 -2.86 -11.38 8.83
C ASP A 104 -2.65 -9.93 9.27
N ASN A 105 -3.05 -8.97 8.46
CA ASN A 105 -3.03 -7.55 8.82
C ASN A 105 -4.17 -6.82 8.11
N MET A 106 -4.41 -5.58 8.54
CA MET A 106 -5.53 -4.77 8.03
C MET A 106 -5.41 -4.50 6.53
N LEU A 107 -4.20 -4.26 6.04
CA LEU A 107 -3.99 -3.93 4.62
C LEU A 107 -4.38 -5.12 3.72
N ILE A 108 -3.88 -6.31 4.01
CA ILE A 108 -4.18 -7.48 3.19
C ILE A 108 -5.67 -7.82 3.25
N THR A 109 -6.27 -7.71 4.45
CA THR A 109 -7.69 -7.97 4.62
C THR A 109 -8.53 -6.99 3.80
N THR A 110 -8.15 -5.72 3.79
CA THR A 110 -8.82 -4.71 2.96
C THR A 110 -8.64 -5.02 1.48
N TYR A 111 -7.44 -5.41 1.08
CA TYR A 111 -7.17 -5.80 -0.30
C TYR A 111 -8.10 -6.94 -0.75
N LEU A 112 -8.25 -7.96 0.07
CA LEU A 112 -9.09 -9.11 -0.28
C LEU A 112 -10.58 -8.76 -0.41
N SER A 113 -11.01 -7.67 0.22
CA SER A 113 -12.38 -7.17 0.14
C SER A 113 -12.57 -6.07 -0.90
N CYS A 114 -11.49 -5.59 -1.51
CA CYS A 114 -11.55 -4.48 -2.45
C CYS A 114 -12.02 -4.95 -3.82
N LYS A 115 -13.04 -4.28 -4.35
CA LYS A 115 -13.59 -4.58 -5.67
C LYS A 115 -13.15 -3.57 -6.73
N SER A 116 -12.45 -2.53 -6.31
CA SER A 116 -11.93 -1.49 -7.21
C SER A 116 -10.60 -1.92 -7.81
N PRO A 117 -10.12 -1.25 -8.86
CA PRO A 117 -8.80 -1.54 -9.43
C PRO A 117 -7.70 -1.42 -8.37
N VAL A 118 -6.79 -2.38 -8.37
CA VAL A 118 -5.66 -2.41 -7.44
C VAL A 118 -4.36 -2.30 -8.22
N PHE A 119 -3.52 -1.35 -7.79
CA PHE A 119 -2.20 -1.09 -8.37
C PHE A 119 -1.15 -1.45 -7.33
N VAL A 120 -0.12 -2.15 -7.75
CA VAL A 120 0.95 -2.63 -6.87
C VAL A 120 2.28 -2.10 -7.37
N ALA A 121 3.01 -1.41 -6.50
CA ALA A 121 4.33 -0.85 -6.79
C ALA A 121 5.42 -1.62 -6.04
N PRO A 122 6.01 -2.65 -6.64
CA PRO A 122 7.03 -3.46 -5.96
C PRO A 122 8.26 -2.65 -5.58
N ALA A 123 8.80 -2.92 -4.40
CA ALA A 123 10.04 -2.29 -3.92
C ALA A 123 10.81 -3.29 -3.07
N MET A 124 11.99 -3.68 -3.56
CA MET A 124 12.87 -4.65 -2.91
C MET A 124 14.22 -4.64 -3.61
N ASP A 125 15.20 -5.37 -3.08
CA ASP A 125 16.47 -5.50 -3.78
C ASP A 125 16.35 -6.37 -5.04
N LEU A 126 17.36 -6.32 -5.88
CA LEU A 126 17.34 -7.00 -7.19
C LEU A 126 17.19 -8.52 -7.06
N ASP A 127 17.87 -9.12 -6.10
CA ASP A 127 17.83 -10.57 -5.94
C ASP A 127 16.46 -11.06 -5.47
N MET A 128 15.85 -10.32 -4.54
CA MET A 128 14.48 -10.60 -4.11
C MET A 128 13.50 -10.44 -5.26
N PHE A 129 13.67 -9.41 -6.05
CA PHE A 129 12.78 -9.18 -7.19
C PHE A 129 12.92 -10.31 -8.23
N ALA A 130 14.13 -10.74 -8.50
CA ALA A 130 14.41 -11.79 -9.48
C ALA A 130 14.05 -13.20 -8.96
N HIS A 131 13.84 -13.36 -7.67
CA HIS A 131 13.57 -14.68 -7.09
C HIS A 131 12.30 -15.27 -7.72
N PRO A 132 12.33 -16.58 -8.08
CA PRO A 132 11.18 -17.23 -8.70
C PRO A 132 9.87 -17.06 -7.92
N SER A 133 9.91 -17.09 -6.59
CA SER A 133 8.70 -16.92 -5.79
C SER A 133 8.10 -15.52 -5.97
N THR A 134 8.93 -14.48 -6.01
CA THR A 134 8.46 -13.12 -6.23
C THR A 134 7.84 -12.97 -7.62
N GLN A 135 8.51 -13.49 -8.63
CA GLN A 135 8.01 -13.45 -10.00
C GLN A 135 6.69 -14.21 -10.14
N GLN A 136 6.58 -15.37 -9.52
CA GLN A 136 5.34 -16.15 -9.52
C GLN A 136 4.21 -15.41 -8.80
N ASN A 137 4.50 -14.79 -7.67
CA ASN A 137 3.50 -14.03 -6.92
C ASN A 137 3.02 -12.81 -7.72
N LEU A 138 3.92 -12.11 -8.38
CA LEU A 138 3.54 -10.97 -9.23
C LEU A 138 2.67 -11.42 -10.40
N GLU A 139 3.03 -12.53 -11.03
CA GLU A 139 2.24 -13.10 -12.11
C GLU A 139 0.84 -13.49 -11.62
N ARG A 140 0.77 -14.06 -10.43
CA ARG A 140 -0.49 -14.44 -9.81
C ARG A 140 -1.36 -13.22 -9.56
N LEU A 141 -0.79 -12.13 -9.05
CA LEU A 141 -1.51 -10.88 -8.86
C LEU A 141 -2.07 -10.33 -10.17
N ARG A 142 -1.27 -10.39 -11.23
CA ARG A 142 -1.74 -9.98 -12.56
C ARG A 142 -2.90 -10.85 -13.05
N SER A 143 -2.84 -12.16 -12.76
CA SER A 143 -3.93 -13.08 -13.12
C SER A 143 -5.23 -12.77 -12.39
N PHE A 144 -5.15 -12.13 -11.21
CA PHE A 144 -6.33 -11.66 -10.47
C PHE A 144 -6.88 -10.34 -11.03
N GLY A 145 -6.20 -9.73 -11.99
CA GLY A 145 -6.59 -8.43 -12.54
C GLY A 145 -5.89 -7.25 -11.90
N ASN A 146 -4.97 -7.47 -10.97
CA ASN A 146 -4.20 -6.39 -10.36
C ASN A 146 -3.14 -5.89 -11.34
N ARG A 147 -2.84 -4.60 -11.26
CA ARG A 147 -1.85 -3.96 -12.12
C ARG A 147 -0.57 -3.70 -11.36
N THR A 148 0.55 -4.15 -11.93
CA THR A 148 1.86 -3.85 -11.36
C THR A 148 2.44 -2.64 -12.08
N VAL A 149 2.95 -1.69 -11.29
CA VAL A 149 3.67 -0.53 -11.83
C VAL A 149 5.16 -0.78 -11.77
N SER A 150 5.95 0.17 -12.22
CA SER A 150 7.40 0.02 -12.31
C SER A 150 8.03 -0.43 -11.00
N TYR A 151 8.90 -1.44 -11.09
CA TYR A 151 9.68 -1.91 -9.97
C TYR A 151 10.60 -0.80 -9.44
N THR A 152 10.66 -0.66 -8.11
CA THR A 152 11.57 0.26 -7.45
C THR A 152 12.73 -0.52 -6.84
N HIS A 153 13.93 -0.23 -7.30
CA HIS A 153 15.14 -0.79 -6.72
C HIS A 153 15.42 -0.12 -5.36
N LEU A 154 15.72 -0.92 -4.35
CA LEU A 154 15.94 -0.40 -3.00
C LEU A 154 17.35 0.13 -2.81
N THR A 155 17.67 1.20 -3.49
CA THR A 155 18.86 1.98 -3.20
C THR A 155 18.44 3.34 -2.68
N LEU A 156 19.18 3.84 -1.70
CA LEU A 156 18.97 5.21 -1.25
C LEU A 156 19.41 6.16 -2.36
N PRO A 157 18.75 7.31 -2.51
CA PRO A 157 19.09 8.26 -3.57
C PRO A 157 20.55 8.70 -3.54
N THR A 158 21.18 8.67 -2.36
CA THR A 158 22.59 9.06 -2.19
C THR A 158 23.56 7.91 -2.47
N THR A 159 23.05 6.69 -2.65
CA THR A 159 23.87 5.51 -2.87
C THR A 159 23.80 5.14 -4.34
N SER A 160 24.46 5.93 -5.11
CA SER A 160 24.28 5.77 -6.53
C SER A 160 24.92 4.55 -7.10
N ARG A 161 25.67 4.02 -6.58
CA ARG A 161 26.13 3.02 -7.16
C ARG A 161 26.62 2.28 -6.57
N VAL A 162 26.43 1.80 -6.54
CA VAL A 162 27.22 1.18 -5.81
C VAL A 162 27.40 -0.02 -6.32
#